data_fae70907bb149cca50fc7fbd4d190f14
#
_entry.id   fae70907bb149cca50fc7fbd4d190f14
#
_cell.length_a   1.000
_cell.length_b   1.000
_cell.length_c   1.000
_cell.angle_alpha   90.00
_cell.angle_beta   90.00
_cell.angle_gamma   90.00
#
_symmetry.space_group_name_H-M   'P 1'
#
loop_
_entity.id
_entity.type
_entity.pdbx_description
1 polymer ?
#
loop_
_entity_poly.entity_id
_entity_poly.type
_entity_poly.pdbx_seq_one_letter_code
_entity_poly.pdbx_strand_id
1 'polypeptide(L)'
;MTEEIIKKKQEFLDKMSKIDVKPYLFTKNGMSYLPWSRCEELLKLNAPDSILTEITFPTEKIITALVGETKDGKQYASHVTTTDMPYFTDGKTAFVKVKLEIPSVEITCETTLPIMDFKNQSIPIEKITMNDVNKSLKRCMVKCVAEGTLLGIGLWHKEETSESAAIENIKNAEKALTAIETFKAKIAEGYDRDKLVSFLKANYGTSNPQTIKDADKLNQLKADLDNLKPEDFKTSKKKESK
;
A
#
# COMPACT_ATOMS: atom_id res chain seq x y z
N MET A 1 -29.05 22.02 -10.04
CA MET A 1 -29.17 20.73 -10.77
C MET A 1 -30.66 20.43 -10.95
N THR A 2 -31.13 20.22 -12.16
CA THR A 2 -32.56 19.93 -12.43
C THR A 2 -32.84 18.44 -12.15
N GLU A 3 -34.11 18.09 -11.83
CA GLU A 3 -34.51 16.70 -11.62
C GLU A 3 -34.17 15.80 -12.82
N GLU A 4 -34.27 16.34 -14.03
CA GLU A 4 -33.92 15.63 -15.26
C GLU A 4 -32.42 15.23 -15.30
N ILE A 5 -31.52 16.13 -14.88
CA ILE A 5 -30.08 15.86 -14.84
C ILE A 5 -29.76 14.81 -13.78
N ILE A 6 -30.40 14.89 -12.61
CA ILE A 6 -30.24 13.88 -11.55
C ILE A 6 -30.65 12.48 -12.07
N LYS A 7 -31.77 12.41 -12.77
CA LYS A 7 -32.25 11.16 -13.35
C LYS A 7 -31.27 10.60 -14.40
N LYS A 8 -30.82 11.45 -15.34
CA LYS A 8 -29.81 11.05 -16.35
C LYS A 8 -28.51 10.54 -15.70
N LYS A 9 -28.05 11.24 -14.68
CA LYS A 9 -26.87 10.82 -13.92
C LYS A 9 -27.05 9.44 -13.25
N GLN A 10 -28.21 9.21 -12.63
CA GLN A 10 -28.51 7.93 -11.99
C GLN A 10 -28.58 6.79 -13.01
N GLU A 11 -29.27 7.00 -14.13
CA GLU A 11 -29.36 6.03 -15.22
C GLU A 11 -27.98 5.70 -15.81
N PHE A 12 -27.11 6.70 -15.94
CA PHE A 12 -25.74 6.51 -16.39
C PHE A 12 -24.92 5.68 -15.39
N LEU A 13 -24.95 6.02 -14.09
CA LEU A 13 -24.23 5.28 -13.05
C LEU A 13 -24.72 3.83 -12.96
N ASP A 14 -26.03 3.61 -13.04
CA ASP A 14 -26.61 2.26 -13.05
C ASP A 14 -26.16 1.45 -14.27
N LYS A 15 -26.07 2.07 -15.44
CA LYS A 15 -25.53 1.45 -16.66
C LYS A 15 -24.07 1.07 -16.48
N MET A 16 -23.24 1.99 -16.02
CA MET A 16 -21.80 1.79 -15.86
C MET A 16 -21.47 0.73 -14.81
N SER A 17 -22.21 0.68 -13.72
CA SER A 17 -22.01 -0.31 -12.65
C SER A 17 -22.30 -1.75 -13.09
N LYS A 18 -23.14 -1.94 -14.12
CA LYS A 18 -23.55 -3.25 -14.67
C LYS A 18 -22.60 -3.79 -15.75
N ILE A 19 -21.64 -2.99 -16.20
CA ILE A 19 -20.66 -3.43 -17.19
C ILE A 19 -19.76 -4.51 -16.56
N ASP A 20 -19.78 -5.71 -17.13
CA ASP A 20 -18.91 -6.79 -16.69
C ASP A 20 -17.47 -6.55 -17.18
N VAL A 21 -16.60 -6.20 -16.24
CA VAL A 21 -15.17 -5.99 -16.53
C VAL A 21 -14.32 -7.28 -16.40
N LYS A 22 -14.91 -8.37 -15.88
CA LYS A 22 -14.19 -9.64 -15.64
C LYS A 22 -13.47 -10.20 -16.88
N PRO A 23 -14.07 -10.17 -18.10
CA PRO A 23 -13.39 -10.67 -19.30
C PRO A 23 -12.11 -9.93 -19.66
N TYR A 24 -11.91 -8.74 -19.14
CA TYR A 24 -10.79 -7.85 -19.47
C TYR A 24 -9.71 -7.81 -18.38
N LEU A 25 -9.91 -8.52 -17.27
CA LEU A 25 -8.97 -8.51 -16.17
C LEU A 25 -7.74 -9.36 -16.45
N PHE A 26 -6.60 -8.88 -15.99
CA PHE A 26 -5.41 -9.72 -15.84
C PHE A 26 -5.01 -9.78 -14.37
N THR A 27 -4.38 -10.89 -13.98
CA THR A 27 -3.95 -11.13 -12.61
C THR A 27 -2.43 -11.01 -12.51
N LYS A 28 -1.97 -10.24 -11.50
CA LYS A 28 -0.57 -10.12 -11.15
C LYS A 28 -0.44 -10.14 -9.62
N ASN A 29 0.42 -10.99 -9.09
CA ASN A 29 0.64 -11.13 -7.63
C ASN A 29 -0.65 -11.39 -6.84
N GLY A 30 -1.59 -12.18 -7.39
CA GLY A 30 -2.87 -12.49 -6.75
C GLY A 30 -3.92 -11.37 -6.81
N MET A 31 -3.59 -10.20 -7.35
CA MET A 31 -4.53 -9.09 -7.54
C MET A 31 -4.99 -9.00 -8.99
N SER A 32 -6.26 -8.64 -9.17
CA SER A 32 -6.89 -8.46 -10.49
C SER A 32 -6.83 -7.00 -10.89
N TYR A 33 -6.40 -6.73 -12.12
CA TYR A 33 -6.25 -5.39 -12.66
C TYR A 33 -7.07 -5.22 -13.94
N LEU A 34 -7.78 -4.11 -14.06
CA LEU A 34 -8.34 -3.66 -15.32
C LEU A 34 -7.26 -2.82 -16.05
N PRO A 35 -6.81 -3.21 -17.26
CA PRO A 35 -5.87 -2.40 -18.02
C PRO A 35 -6.43 -0.99 -18.28
N TRP A 36 -5.59 0.03 -18.10
CA TRP A 36 -6.01 1.43 -18.29
C TRP A 36 -6.60 1.68 -19.69
N SER A 37 -6.02 1.08 -20.73
CA SER A 37 -6.50 1.22 -22.11
C SER A 37 -7.90 0.62 -22.30
N ARG A 38 -8.19 -0.51 -21.65
CA ARG A 38 -9.51 -1.11 -21.68
C ARG A 38 -10.52 -0.32 -20.84
N CYS A 39 -10.08 0.22 -19.72
CA CYS A 39 -10.90 1.11 -18.88
C CYS A 39 -11.33 2.36 -19.69
N GLU A 40 -10.38 3.00 -20.37
CA GLU A 40 -10.63 4.17 -21.19
C GLU A 40 -11.54 3.85 -22.39
N GLU A 41 -11.32 2.72 -23.07
CA GLU A 41 -12.19 2.25 -24.15
C GLU A 41 -13.63 2.06 -23.68
N LEU A 42 -13.85 1.36 -22.57
CA LEU A 42 -15.19 1.16 -21.99
C LEU A 42 -15.84 2.50 -21.59
N LEU A 43 -15.03 3.42 -21.02
CA LEU A 43 -15.51 4.76 -20.70
C LEU A 43 -15.97 5.51 -21.97
N LYS A 44 -15.13 5.57 -23.00
CA LYS A 44 -15.42 6.27 -24.25
C LYS A 44 -16.61 5.69 -25.02
N LEU A 45 -16.79 4.37 -24.99
CA LEU A 45 -17.93 3.70 -25.62
C LEU A 45 -19.27 4.06 -24.92
N ASN A 46 -19.24 4.40 -23.63
CA ASN A 46 -20.43 4.70 -22.83
C ASN A 46 -20.62 6.19 -22.51
N ALA A 47 -19.56 6.97 -22.56
CA ALA A 47 -19.50 8.42 -22.35
C ALA A 47 -18.49 9.04 -23.33
N PRO A 48 -18.88 9.24 -24.62
CA PRO A 48 -17.97 9.75 -25.65
C PRO A 48 -17.41 11.15 -25.36
N ASP A 49 -18.17 11.95 -24.61
CA ASP A 49 -17.80 13.31 -24.17
C ASP A 49 -16.94 13.33 -22.89
N SER A 50 -16.56 12.17 -22.35
CA SER A 50 -15.69 12.08 -21.17
C SER A 50 -14.32 12.67 -21.45
N ILE A 51 -13.77 13.41 -20.48
CA ILE A 51 -12.44 14.00 -20.52
C ILE A 51 -11.67 13.49 -19.32
N LEU A 52 -10.54 12.83 -19.56
CA LEU A 52 -9.57 12.45 -18.54
C LEU A 52 -8.36 13.36 -18.65
N THR A 53 -8.05 14.07 -17.56
CA THR A 53 -6.95 15.03 -17.50
C THR A 53 -5.95 14.59 -16.42
N GLU A 54 -4.70 14.38 -16.81
CA GLU A 54 -3.58 14.25 -15.87
C GLU A 54 -3.25 15.65 -15.34
N ILE A 55 -3.36 15.85 -14.02
CA ILE A 55 -3.10 17.15 -13.41
C ILE A 55 -1.60 17.33 -13.24
N THR A 56 -1.09 18.45 -13.73
CA THR A 56 0.29 18.87 -13.53
C THR A 56 0.40 19.90 -12.42
N PHE A 57 1.57 19.96 -11.80
CA PHE A 57 1.86 20.85 -10.69
C PHE A 57 3.06 21.74 -11.06
N PRO A 58 2.92 23.07 -10.97
CA PRO A 58 4.04 23.98 -11.20
C PRO A 58 5.12 23.74 -10.14
N THR A 59 6.34 23.51 -10.58
CA THR A 59 7.47 23.21 -9.72
C THR A 59 8.63 24.13 -10.09
N GLU A 60 9.19 24.79 -9.09
CA GLU A 60 10.41 25.59 -9.27
C GLU A 60 11.62 24.66 -9.27
N LYS A 61 12.49 24.88 -10.25
CA LYS A 61 13.74 24.16 -10.38
C LYS A 61 14.89 25.16 -10.44
N ILE A 62 15.86 24.94 -9.58
CA ILE A 62 17.13 25.71 -9.63
C ILE A 62 18.04 25.00 -10.63
N ILE A 63 18.39 25.71 -11.70
CA ILE A 63 19.37 25.25 -12.68
C ILE A 63 20.67 26.01 -12.43
N THR A 64 21.73 25.27 -12.10
CA THR A 64 23.07 25.83 -11.95
C THR A 64 23.90 25.42 -13.16
N ALA A 65 24.37 26.40 -13.88
CA ALA A 65 25.20 26.20 -15.07
C ALA A 65 26.59 26.86 -14.91
N LEU A 66 27.61 26.22 -15.46
CA LEU A 66 28.92 26.83 -15.60
C LEU A 66 28.81 27.99 -16.62
N VAL A 67 29.09 29.21 -16.17
CA VAL A 67 29.04 30.42 -17.01
C VAL A 67 30.39 30.96 -17.40
N GLY A 68 31.46 30.47 -16.77
CA GLY A 68 32.82 30.88 -17.12
C GLY A 68 33.87 30.18 -16.28
N GLU A 69 35.13 30.36 -16.68
CA GLU A 69 36.29 29.94 -15.93
C GLU A 69 37.19 31.18 -15.72
N THR A 70 37.57 31.41 -14.48
CA THR A 70 38.53 32.44 -14.10
C THR A 70 39.83 31.80 -13.67
N LYS A 71 40.90 32.63 -13.52
CA LYS A 71 42.20 32.14 -13.01
C LYS A 71 42.08 31.50 -11.62
N ASP A 72 41.06 31.88 -10.86
CA ASP A 72 40.81 31.46 -9.49
C ASP A 72 39.78 30.33 -9.37
N GLY A 73 39.17 29.85 -10.50
CA GLY A 73 38.24 28.76 -10.51
C GLY A 73 37.06 28.89 -11.45
N LYS A 74 36.16 27.90 -11.39
CA LYS A 74 34.94 27.84 -12.20
C LYS A 74 33.85 28.74 -11.62
N GLN A 75 33.20 29.52 -12.45
CA GLN A 75 32.07 30.36 -12.08
C GLN A 75 30.77 29.70 -12.51
N TYR A 76 29.82 29.63 -11.58
CA TYR A 76 28.48 29.08 -11.81
C TYR A 76 27.43 30.18 -11.61
N ALA A 77 26.44 30.21 -12.48
CA ALA A 77 25.22 30.97 -12.25
C ALA A 77 24.07 30.01 -12.04
N SER A 78 23.22 30.39 -11.11
CA SER A 78 21.96 29.66 -10.83
C SER A 78 20.77 30.53 -11.20
N HIS A 79 19.79 29.96 -11.85
CA HIS A 79 18.51 30.60 -12.12
C HIS A 79 17.37 29.66 -11.76
N VAL A 80 16.24 30.25 -11.37
CA VAL A 80 15.02 29.50 -11.09
C VAL A 80 14.19 29.45 -12.37
N THR A 81 13.75 28.26 -12.70
CA THR A 81 12.78 28.04 -13.79
C THR A 81 11.59 27.28 -13.25
N THR A 82 10.40 27.63 -13.72
CA THR A 82 9.17 26.90 -13.40
C THR A 82 8.94 25.84 -14.48
N THR A 83 8.65 24.63 -14.06
CA THR A 83 8.29 23.52 -14.94
C THR A 83 7.09 22.79 -14.37
N ASP A 84 6.20 22.33 -15.24
CA ASP A 84 5.08 21.51 -14.83
C ASP A 84 5.52 20.05 -14.66
N MET A 85 5.29 19.52 -13.46
CA MET A 85 5.56 18.13 -13.15
C MET A 85 4.25 17.34 -13.02
N PRO A 86 4.20 16.07 -13.50
CA PRO A 86 3.00 15.23 -13.42
C PRO A 86 2.77 14.64 -12.03
N TYR A 87 3.43 15.13 -11.02
CA TYR A 87 3.28 14.71 -9.62
C TYR A 87 3.56 15.88 -8.69
N PHE A 88 3.00 15.82 -7.49
CA PHE A 88 3.31 16.69 -6.36
C PHE A 88 4.11 15.93 -5.31
N THR A 89 4.99 16.63 -4.58
CA THR A 89 5.79 16.04 -3.50
C THR A 89 5.77 16.92 -2.25
N ASP A 90 5.82 16.25 -1.09
CA ASP A 90 6.03 16.84 0.24
C ASP A 90 7.54 16.88 0.63
N GLY A 91 8.43 16.50 -0.29
CA GLY A 91 9.87 16.38 -0.07
C GLY A 91 10.29 15.00 0.46
N LYS A 92 9.36 14.11 0.81
CA LYS A 92 9.62 12.74 1.26
C LYS A 92 9.06 11.70 0.30
N THR A 93 7.83 11.88 -0.09
CA THR A 93 7.08 11.03 -1.02
C THR A 93 6.44 11.88 -2.10
N ALA A 94 5.70 11.26 -3.00
CA ALA A 94 4.96 11.99 -4.02
C ALA A 94 3.63 11.31 -4.35
N PHE A 95 2.70 12.08 -4.94
CA PHE A 95 1.44 11.57 -5.47
C PHE A 95 1.15 12.15 -6.85
N VAL A 96 0.32 11.45 -7.58
CA VAL A 96 -0.26 11.87 -8.86
C VAL A 96 -1.74 12.22 -8.68
N LYS A 97 -2.30 13.03 -9.57
CA LYS A 97 -3.71 13.43 -9.54
C LYS A 97 -4.30 13.35 -10.94
N VAL A 98 -5.52 12.84 -11.03
CA VAL A 98 -6.29 12.76 -12.28
C VAL A 98 -7.68 13.33 -12.05
N LYS A 99 -8.20 14.01 -13.07
CA LYS A 99 -9.56 14.54 -13.11
C LYS A 99 -10.33 13.86 -14.24
N LEU A 100 -11.55 13.44 -13.95
CA LEU A 100 -12.56 12.98 -14.91
C LEU A 100 -13.69 14.00 -14.98
N GLU A 101 -14.10 14.36 -16.20
CA GLU A 101 -15.27 15.17 -16.47
C GLU A 101 -16.14 14.47 -17.51
N ILE A 102 -17.45 14.41 -17.28
CA ILE A 102 -18.45 13.91 -18.22
C ILE A 102 -19.57 14.95 -18.30
N PRO A 103 -19.47 15.90 -19.24
CA PRO A 103 -20.38 17.06 -19.32
C PRO A 103 -21.84 16.66 -19.49
N SER A 104 -22.14 15.64 -20.30
CA SER A 104 -23.53 15.20 -20.62
C SER A 104 -24.35 14.77 -19.41
N VAL A 105 -23.68 14.36 -18.32
CA VAL A 105 -24.30 13.90 -17.05
C VAL A 105 -23.81 14.68 -15.83
N GLU A 106 -23.11 15.78 -16.05
CA GLU A 106 -22.55 16.66 -15.01
C GLU A 106 -21.77 15.88 -13.93
N ILE A 107 -20.91 14.96 -14.36
CA ILE A 107 -20.00 14.24 -13.47
C ILE A 107 -18.64 14.93 -13.52
N THR A 108 -18.10 15.26 -12.35
CA THR A 108 -16.71 15.64 -12.14
C THR A 108 -16.17 14.87 -10.96
N CYS A 109 -15.05 14.19 -11.15
CA CYS A 109 -14.35 13.43 -10.11
C CYS A 109 -12.86 13.75 -10.17
N GLU A 110 -12.25 13.94 -9.02
CA GLU A 110 -10.80 14.09 -8.88
C GLU A 110 -10.28 13.06 -7.90
N THR A 111 -9.22 12.37 -8.30
CA THR A 111 -8.62 11.30 -7.50
C THR A 111 -7.12 11.53 -7.39
N THR A 112 -6.58 11.30 -6.21
CA THR A 112 -5.14 11.26 -5.95
C THR A 112 -4.69 9.83 -5.68
N LEU A 113 -3.46 9.52 -6.07
CA LEU A 113 -2.84 8.23 -5.78
C LEU A 113 -1.36 8.45 -5.41
N PRO A 114 -0.89 7.94 -4.25
CA PRO A 114 0.53 7.95 -3.92
C PRO A 114 1.34 7.19 -4.96
N ILE A 115 2.59 7.60 -5.19
CA ILE A 115 3.53 6.84 -6.01
C ILE A 115 4.08 5.72 -5.13
N MET A 116 3.72 4.47 -5.47
CA MET A 116 3.94 3.30 -4.65
C MET A 116 4.70 2.20 -5.39
N ASP A 117 5.40 1.38 -4.63
CA ASP A 117 6.02 0.14 -5.10
C ASP A 117 4.99 -1.00 -5.30
N PHE A 118 5.49 -2.18 -5.63
CA PHE A 118 4.65 -3.38 -5.83
C PHE A 118 4.04 -3.95 -4.54
N LYS A 119 4.45 -3.44 -3.37
CA LYS A 119 3.90 -3.78 -2.05
C LYS A 119 2.92 -2.73 -1.54
N ASN A 120 2.50 -1.78 -2.38
CA ASN A 120 1.68 -0.62 -2.04
C ASN A 120 2.32 0.31 -0.98
N GLN A 121 3.66 0.32 -0.89
CA GLN A 121 4.38 1.24 -0.01
C GLN A 121 4.83 2.46 -0.79
N SER A 122 4.66 3.66 -0.22
CA SER A 122 5.09 4.91 -0.85
C SER A 122 6.60 4.88 -1.12
N ILE A 123 7.00 5.25 -2.34
CA ILE A 123 8.40 5.31 -2.75
C ILE A 123 8.98 6.63 -2.26
N PRO A 124 10.15 6.63 -1.58
CA PRO A 124 10.87 7.87 -1.24
C PRO A 124 11.19 8.69 -2.48
N ILE A 125 11.07 10.02 -2.38
CA ILE A 125 11.18 10.94 -3.54
C ILE A 125 12.50 10.75 -4.33
N GLU A 126 13.59 10.51 -3.66
CA GLU A 126 14.90 10.29 -4.27
C GLU A 126 15.03 9.00 -5.07
N LYS A 127 14.07 8.08 -4.92
CA LYS A 127 14.03 6.78 -5.63
C LYS A 127 12.94 6.71 -6.69
N ILE A 128 12.08 7.74 -6.79
CA ILE A 128 11.00 7.79 -7.78
C ILE A 128 11.59 7.95 -9.18
N THR A 129 11.18 7.06 -10.08
CA THR A 129 11.49 7.17 -11.51
C THR A 129 10.27 7.64 -12.29
N MET A 130 10.47 8.21 -13.48
CA MET A 130 9.35 8.59 -14.37
C MET A 130 8.49 7.39 -14.78
N ASN A 131 9.05 6.17 -14.76
CA ASN A 131 8.29 4.95 -14.97
C ASN A 131 7.31 4.67 -13.82
N ASP A 132 7.69 4.95 -12.57
CA ASP A 132 6.82 4.80 -11.42
C ASP A 132 5.73 5.87 -11.42
N VAL A 133 6.06 7.09 -11.82
CA VAL A 133 5.09 8.18 -12.06
C VAL A 133 4.05 7.76 -13.09
N ASN A 134 4.48 7.29 -14.27
CA ASN A 134 3.57 6.85 -15.33
C ASN A 134 2.67 5.68 -14.90
N LYS A 135 3.23 4.68 -14.21
CA LYS A 135 2.42 3.56 -13.66
C LYS A 135 1.36 4.06 -12.69
N SER A 136 1.73 4.98 -11.79
CA SER A 136 0.81 5.55 -10.81
C SER A 136 -0.26 6.41 -11.47
N LEU A 137 0.07 7.19 -12.51
CA LEU A 137 -0.90 7.94 -13.31
C LEU A 137 -1.93 7.00 -13.96
N LYS A 138 -1.49 5.93 -14.64
CA LYS A 138 -2.41 4.98 -15.29
C LYS A 138 -3.30 4.25 -14.27
N ARG A 139 -2.79 3.91 -13.10
CA ARG A 139 -3.58 3.35 -12.00
C ARG A 139 -4.56 4.38 -11.41
N CYS A 140 -4.12 5.63 -11.26
CA CYS A 140 -4.96 6.74 -10.80
C CYS A 140 -6.11 7.01 -11.78
N MET A 141 -5.87 6.95 -13.10
CA MET A 141 -6.92 7.07 -14.12
C MET A 141 -8.01 6.00 -13.95
N VAL A 142 -7.63 4.73 -13.80
CA VAL A 142 -8.60 3.63 -13.61
C VAL A 142 -9.39 3.83 -12.31
N LYS A 143 -8.74 4.28 -11.23
CA LYS A 143 -9.40 4.57 -9.96
C LYS A 143 -10.37 5.75 -10.09
N CYS A 144 -9.96 6.83 -10.74
CA CYS A 144 -10.79 8.02 -10.97
C CYS A 144 -12.05 7.67 -11.79
N VAL A 145 -11.91 6.84 -12.83
CA VAL A 145 -13.06 6.35 -13.60
C VAL A 145 -13.98 5.49 -12.72
N ALA A 146 -13.43 4.58 -11.91
CA ALA A 146 -14.24 3.75 -11.02
C ALA A 146 -14.99 4.59 -9.98
N GLU A 147 -14.36 5.57 -9.36
CA GLU A 147 -14.98 6.47 -8.36
C GLU A 147 -16.04 7.38 -9.00
N GLY A 148 -15.77 7.90 -10.20
CA GLY A 148 -16.71 8.82 -10.90
C GLY A 148 -17.87 8.14 -11.60
N THR A 149 -17.72 6.86 -12.00
CA THR A 149 -18.73 6.19 -12.86
C THR A 149 -19.23 4.86 -12.32
N LEU A 150 -18.62 4.31 -11.28
CA LEU A 150 -18.84 2.95 -10.75
C LEU A 150 -18.36 1.81 -11.66
N LEU A 151 -17.71 2.11 -12.81
CA LEU A 151 -17.14 1.10 -13.70
C LEU A 151 -16.03 0.31 -12.97
N GLY A 152 -16.26 -0.97 -12.76
CA GLY A 152 -15.28 -1.85 -12.10
C GLY A 152 -14.96 -1.50 -10.65
N ILE A 153 -15.83 -0.73 -9.96
CA ILE A 153 -15.61 -0.29 -8.56
C ILE A 153 -15.34 -1.47 -7.61
N GLY A 154 -15.93 -2.63 -7.86
CA GLY A 154 -15.71 -3.83 -7.06
C GLY A 154 -14.28 -4.38 -7.05
N LEU A 155 -13.41 -3.93 -7.96
CA LEU A 155 -11.98 -4.28 -7.94
C LEU A 155 -11.27 -3.61 -6.76
N TRP A 156 -11.69 -2.39 -6.41
CA TRP A 156 -11.09 -1.58 -5.34
C TRP A 156 -11.52 -2.06 -3.95
N HIS A 157 -12.73 -2.64 -3.79
CA HIS A 157 -13.16 -3.27 -2.53
C HIS A 157 -12.20 -4.41 -2.10
N LYS A 158 -11.62 -5.13 -3.06
CA LYS A 158 -10.63 -6.18 -2.76
C LYS A 158 -9.29 -5.60 -2.35
N GLU A 159 -8.95 -4.43 -2.83
CA GLU A 159 -7.71 -3.74 -2.46
C GLU A 159 -7.79 -3.27 -1.00
N GLU A 160 -8.91 -2.66 -0.58
CA GLU A 160 -9.15 -2.26 0.81
C GLU A 160 -9.09 -3.45 1.78
N THR A 161 -9.68 -4.60 1.39
CA THR A 161 -9.58 -5.83 2.19
C THR A 161 -8.16 -6.40 2.21
N SER A 162 -7.38 -6.25 1.15
CA SER A 162 -5.98 -6.69 1.10
C SER A 162 -5.06 -5.78 1.93
N GLU A 163 -5.34 -4.49 2.01
CA GLU A 163 -4.63 -3.56 2.90
C GLU A 163 -4.93 -3.87 4.37
N SER A 164 -6.18 -4.15 4.70
CA SER A 164 -6.58 -4.61 6.05
C SER A 164 -5.88 -5.91 6.42
N ALA A 165 -5.81 -6.87 5.49
CA ALA A 165 -5.08 -8.13 5.69
C ALA A 165 -3.55 -7.91 5.80
N ALA A 166 -2.99 -6.94 5.09
CA ALA A 166 -1.57 -6.58 5.21
C ALA A 166 -1.27 -5.94 6.58
N ILE A 167 -2.14 -5.04 7.06
CA ILE A 167 -2.03 -4.45 8.40
C ILE A 167 -2.17 -5.52 9.49
N GLU A 168 -3.09 -6.46 9.32
CA GLU A 168 -3.26 -7.59 10.23
C GLU A 168 -2.03 -8.51 10.23
N ASN A 169 -1.44 -8.77 9.06
CA ASN A 169 -0.20 -9.54 8.94
C ASN A 169 0.99 -8.84 9.62
N ILE A 170 1.10 -7.51 9.53
CA ILE A 170 2.13 -6.73 10.23
C ILE A 170 1.93 -6.85 11.75
N LYS A 171 0.71 -6.63 12.25
CA LYS A 171 0.38 -6.80 13.67
C LYS A 171 0.66 -8.21 14.17
N ASN A 172 0.38 -9.22 13.34
CA ASN A 172 0.66 -10.62 13.69
C ASN A 172 2.16 -10.93 13.70
N ALA A 173 2.94 -10.31 12.80
CA ALA A 173 4.40 -10.40 12.80
C ALA A 173 5.01 -9.73 14.05
N GLU A 174 4.51 -8.58 14.48
CA GLU A 174 4.92 -7.91 15.72
C GLU A 174 4.60 -8.76 16.96
N LYS A 175 3.42 -9.34 17.02
CA LYS A 175 3.03 -10.26 18.11
C LYS A 175 3.91 -11.53 18.14
N ALA A 176 4.23 -12.09 16.96
CA ALA A 176 5.13 -13.22 16.86
C ALA A 176 6.53 -12.86 17.35
N LEU A 177 7.05 -11.69 16.99
CA LEU A 177 8.35 -11.19 17.46
C LEU A 177 8.37 -11.09 18.99
N THR A 178 7.33 -10.49 19.58
CA THR A 178 7.19 -10.33 21.03
C THR A 178 7.14 -11.68 21.74
N ALA A 179 6.39 -12.65 21.23
CA ALA A 179 6.33 -14.01 21.82
C ALA A 179 7.68 -14.74 21.73
N ILE A 180 8.43 -14.54 20.63
CA ILE A 180 9.77 -15.10 20.44
C ILE A 180 10.76 -14.46 21.42
N GLU A 181 10.68 -13.14 21.61
CA GLU A 181 11.53 -12.41 22.57
C GLU A 181 11.25 -12.88 23.99
N THR A 182 9.98 -13.04 24.37
CA THR A 182 9.60 -13.61 25.68
C THR A 182 10.15 -15.02 25.85
N PHE A 183 10.03 -15.87 24.83
CA PHE A 183 10.60 -17.24 24.90
C PHE A 183 12.12 -17.23 25.09
N LYS A 184 12.85 -16.37 24.37
CA LYS A 184 14.30 -16.21 24.54
C LYS A 184 14.66 -15.66 25.93
N ALA A 185 13.89 -14.69 26.44
CA ALA A 185 14.09 -14.12 27.75
C ALA A 185 13.95 -15.21 28.86
N LYS A 186 12.95 -16.09 28.75
CA LYS A 186 12.80 -17.20 29.70
C LYS A 186 14.00 -18.14 29.69
N ILE A 187 14.57 -18.46 28.54
CA ILE A 187 15.80 -19.24 28.44
C ILE A 187 16.97 -18.51 29.14
N ALA A 188 17.10 -17.19 28.92
CA ALA A 188 18.14 -16.38 29.57
C ALA A 188 17.95 -16.30 31.10
N GLU A 189 16.70 -16.36 31.60
CA GLU A 189 16.35 -16.44 33.03
C GLU A 189 16.64 -17.83 33.67
N GLY A 190 17.17 -18.77 32.86
CA GLY A 190 17.56 -20.12 33.33
C GLY A 190 16.45 -21.17 33.29
N TYR A 191 15.40 -20.92 32.49
CA TYR A 191 14.40 -21.96 32.20
C TYR A 191 14.97 -23.00 31.25
N ASP A 192 14.63 -24.27 31.49
CA ASP A 192 15.08 -25.38 30.68
C ASP A 192 14.44 -25.31 29.28
N ARG A 193 15.29 -25.26 28.25
CA ARG A 193 14.86 -25.15 26.87
C ARG A 193 13.99 -26.31 26.40
N ASP A 194 14.33 -27.57 26.82
CA ASP A 194 13.62 -28.74 26.37
C ASP A 194 12.22 -28.81 26.99
N LYS A 195 12.09 -28.39 28.24
CA LYS A 195 10.80 -28.23 28.90
C LYS A 195 9.94 -27.15 28.24
N LEU A 196 10.52 -26.00 27.88
CA LEU A 196 9.82 -24.95 27.14
C LEU A 196 9.37 -25.41 25.75
N VAL A 197 10.21 -26.17 25.04
CA VAL A 197 9.85 -26.77 23.74
C VAL A 197 8.74 -27.80 23.88
N SER A 198 8.79 -28.63 24.93
CA SER A 198 7.74 -29.60 25.24
C SER A 198 6.41 -28.93 25.56
N PHE A 199 6.44 -27.83 26.31
CA PHE A 199 5.28 -27.00 26.59
C PHE A 199 4.67 -26.43 25.30
N LEU A 200 5.51 -25.88 24.37
CA LEU A 200 5.05 -25.38 23.07
C LEU A 200 4.40 -26.48 22.23
N LYS A 201 4.99 -27.68 22.19
CA LYS A 201 4.42 -28.81 21.46
C LYS A 201 3.07 -29.23 22.01
N ALA A 202 2.96 -29.31 23.33
CA ALA A 202 1.75 -29.77 24.01
C ALA A 202 0.57 -28.79 23.85
N ASN A 203 0.83 -27.49 23.95
CA ASN A 203 -0.23 -26.47 23.98
C ASN A 203 -0.49 -25.79 22.63
N TYR A 204 0.53 -25.74 21.74
CA TYR A 204 0.48 -24.99 20.48
C TYR A 204 0.81 -25.85 19.24
N GLY A 205 1.12 -27.14 19.43
CA GLY A 205 1.40 -28.08 18.34
C GLY A 205 2.70 -27.81 17.57
N THR A 206 3.59 -26.97 18.09
CA THR A 206 4.84 -26.60 17.43
C THR A 206 6.01 -26.53 18.41
N SER A 207 7.23 -26.76 17.92
CA SER A 207 8.48 -26.55 18.66
C SER A 207 9.08 -25.15 18.46
N ASN A 208 8.51 -24.35 17.56
CA ASN A 208 9.02 -23.03 17.21
C ASN A 208 7.89 -21.99 17.18
N PRO A 209 7.91 -20.97 18.07
CA PRO A 209 6.89 -19.93 18.09
C PRO A 209 6.71 -19.20 16.75
N GLN A 210 7.75 -19.13 15.91
CA GLN A 210 7.70 -18.49 14.59
C GLN A 210 6.73 -19.16 13.61
N THR A 211 6.35 -20.41 13.84
CA THR A 211 5.43 -21.14 12.97
C THR A 211 3.96 -20.90 13.28
N ILE A 212 3.66 -20.24 14.40
CA ILE A 212 2.30 -19.87 14.81
C ILE A 212 1.87 -18.66 13.99
N LYS A 213 0.86 -18.83 13.14
CA LYS A 213 0.32 -17.77 12.27
C LYS A 213 -0.88 -17.04 12.88
N ASP A 214 -1.49 -17.64 13.87
CA ASP A 214 -2.69 -17.15 14.55
C ASP A 214 -2.32 -16.12 15.62
N ALA A 215 -2.86 -14.89 15.50
CA ALA A 215 -2.57 -13.76 16.37
C ALA A 215 -3.04 -13.99 17.83
N ASP A 216 -4.19 -14.63 18.00
CA ASP A 216 -4.75 -14.88 19.32
C ASP A 216 -3.95 -15.95 20.05
N LYS A 217 -3.49 -16.98 19.31
CA LYS A 217 -2.56 -17.97 19.83
C LYS A 217 -1.21 -17.38 20.21
N LEU A 218 -0.70 -16.38 19.48
CA LEU A 218 0.54 -15.69 19.83
C LEU A 218 0.40 -14.84 21.09
N ASN A 219 -0.72 -14.14 21.26
CA ASN A 219 -1.03 -13.41 22.48
C ASN A 219 -1.18 -14.36 23.68
N GLN A 220 -1.88 -15.48 23.49
CA GLN A 220 -2.03 -16.49 24.52
C GLN A 220 -0.68 -17.10 24.90
N LEU A 221 0.16 -17.45 23.91
CA LEU A 221 1.51 -17.95 24.14
C LEU A 221 2.35 -16.98 24.98
N LYS A 222 2.30 -15.68 24.68
CA LYS A 222 3.02 -14.67 25.47
C LYS A 222 2.54 -14.68 26.91
N ALA A 223 1.22 -14.63 27.11
CA ALA A 223 0.63 -14.64 28.46
C ALA A 223 0.98 -15.92 29.23
N ASP A 224 0.94 -17.08 28.56
CA ASP A 224 1.29 -18.36 29.17
C ASP A 224 2.77 -18.42 29.54
N LEU A 225 3.67 -17.91 28.68
CA LEU A 225 5.11 -17.83 28.98
C LEU A 225 5.40 -16.90 30.17
N ASP A 226 4.71 -15.77 30.25
CA ASP A 226 4.86 -14.82 31.37
C ASP A 226 4.40 -15.43 32.69
N ASN A 227 3.40 -16.32 32.66
CA ASN A 227 2.81 -16.96 33.84
C ASN A 227 3.46 -18.31 34.23
N LEU A 228 4.51 -18.76 33.50
CA LEU A 228 5.20 -20.00 33.84
C LEU A 228 5.83 -19.95 35.25
N LYS A 229 5.56 -20.97 36.05
CA LYS A 229 6.18 -21.08 37.37
C LYS A 229 7.63 -21.55 37.24
N PRO A 230 8.61 -20.83 37.83
CA PRO A 230 10.03 -21.15 37.71
C PRO A 230 10.39 -22.56 38.22
N GLU A 231 9.67 -23.03 39.24
CA GLU A 231 9.88 -24.35 39.87
C GLU A 231 9.67 -25.53 38.91
N ASP A 232 8.73 -25.40 37.96
CA ASP A 232 8.40 -26.43 36.98
C ASP A 232 9.36 -26.49 35.80
N PHE A 233 10.00 -25.37 35.48
CA PHE A 233 10.76 -25.18 34.27
C PHE A 233 12.25 -24.92 34.46
N LYS A 234 12.72 -24.52 35.67
CA LYS A 234 14.17 -24.35 35.90
C LYS A 234 14.85 -25.70 36.14
N THR A 235 16.07 -25.80 35.64
CA THR A 235 16.94 -26.94 35.94
C THR A 235 17.31 -26.91 37.40
N SER A 236 17.01 -28.02 38.13
CA SER A 236 17.52 -28.19 39.46
C SER A 236 19.06 -28.24 39.38
N LYS A 237 19.75 -27.28 39.99
CA LYS A 237 21.21 -27.37 40.14
C LYS A 237 21.49 -28.69 40.87
N LYS A 238 22.06 -29.68 40.17
CA LYS A 238 22.67 -30.82 40.84
C LYS A 238 23.68 -30.25 41.85
N LYS A 239 23.43 -30.46 43.14
CA LYS A 239 24.47 -30.27 44.16
C LYS A 239 25.59 -31.25 43.80
N GLU A 240 26.71 -30.76 43.32
CA GLU A 240 27.95 -31.52 43.36
C GLU A 240 28.25 -31.76 44.81
N SER A 241 27.98 -32.99 45.29
CA SER A 241 28.54 -33.53 46.52
C SER A 241 30.00 -33.83 46.27
N LYS A 242 30.83 -33.18 47.05
CA LYS A 242 32.24 -33.50 47.21
C LYS A 242 32.48 -34.96 47.57
#